data_a92605e73a9e6fbaf21967e341f04c52
#
_entry.id   a92605e73a9e6fbaf21967e341f04c52
#
_cell.length_a   1.000
_cell.length_b   1.000
_cell.length_c   1.000
_cell.angle_alpha   90.00
_cell.angle_beta   90.00
_cell.angle_gamma   90.00
#
_symmetry.space_group_name_H-M   'P 1'
#
loop_
_entity.id
_entity.type
_entity.pdbx_description
1 polymer ?
#
loop_
_entity_poly.entity_id
_entity_poly.type
_entity_poly.pdbx_seq_one_letter_code
_entity_poly.pdbx_strand_id
1 'polypeptide(L)' 'MAVIEIRSPVPGTFFRRPSPDTPPYKEVGDPVASGDVVGLVEVMKTFYPVTSDTAGRVRSFLVDNEGEVQAGQALVALEV' A
#
# COMPACT_ATOMS: atom_id res chain seq x y z
N MET A 1 10.77 -18.77 -1.33
CA MET A 1 9.81 -17.66 -1.33
C MET A 1 10.53 -16.36 -1.59
N ALA A 2 10.02 -15.57 -2.50
CA ALA A 2 10.58 -14.25 -2.76
C ALA A 2 9.73 -13.19 -2.04
N VAL A 3 10.36 -12.07 -1.73
CA VAL A 3 9.68 -10.91 -1.18
C VAL A 3 9.90 -9.77 -2.14
N ILE A 4 8.81 -9.11 -2.55
CA ILE A 4 8.86 -7.92 -3.37
C ILE A 4 8.27 -6.76 -2.58
N GLU A 5 8.55 -5.54 -3.03
CA GLU A 5 8.04 -4.33 -2.39
C GLU A 5 7.13 -3.59 -3.35
N ILE A 6 5.98 -3.18 -2.82
CA ILE A 6 5.08 -2.28 -3.54
C ILE A 6 5.49 -0.86 -3.15
N ARG A 7 5.75 -0.01 -4.14
CA ARG A 7 6.32 1.31 -3.94
C ARG A 7 5.32 2.41 -4.24
N SER A 8 5.52 3.55 -3.58
CA SER A 8 4.66 4.72 -3.79
C SER A 8 4.89 5.31 -5.17
N PRO A 9 3.81 5.60 -5.93
CA PRO A 9 3.95 6.26 -7.23
C PRO A 9 4.28 7.75 -7.12
N VAL A 10 3.95 8.37 -5.98
CA VAL A 10 4.08 9.83 -5.78
C VAL A 10 4.48 10.11 -4.34
N PRO A 11 5.06 11.27 -4.04
CA PRO A 11 5.26 11.68 -2.65
C PRO A 11 3.94 12.16 -2.06
N GLY A 12 3.73 11.89 -0.78
CA GLY A 12 2.50 12.32 -0.11
C GLY A 12 2.32 11.64 1.22
N THR A 13 1.07 11.43 1.59
CA THR A 13 0.69 10.78 2.85
C THR A 13 0.04 9.43 2.56
N PHE A 14 0.55 8.38 3.17
CA PHE A 14 0.07 7.03 2.94
C PHE A 14 -1.10 6.69 3.85
N PHE A 15 -2.18 6.14 3.26
CA PHE A 15 -3.34 5.65 3.99
C PHE A 15 -3.58 4.19 3.68
N ARG A 16 -3.79 3.38 4.72
CA ARG A 16 -4.14 1.97 4.57
C ARG A 16 -5.62 1.77 4.27
N ARG A 17 -6.44 2.80 4.51
CA ARG A 17 -7.90 2.75 4.36
C ARG A 17 -8.40 4.00 3.66
N PRO A 18 -9.56 3.91 2.96
CA PRO A 18 -10.09 5.06 2.23
C PRO A 18 -10.69 6.14 3.13
N SER A 19 -11.08 5.78 4.36
CA SER A 19 -11.60 6.73 5.33
C SER A 19 -11.41 6.17 6.74
N PRO A 20 -11.49 7.01 7.80
CA PRO A 20 -11.33 6.54 9.17
C PRO A 20 -12.36 5.49 9.59
N ASP A 21 -13.54 5.47 8.97
CA ASP A 21 -14.62 4.57 9.34
C ASP A 21 -14.62 3.27 8.53
N THR A 22 -13.67 3.11 7.62
CA THR A 22 -13.60 1.97 6.72
C THR A 22 -12.44 1.05 7.13
N PRO A 23 -12.61 -0.28 7.02
CA PRO A 23 -11.47 -1.18 7.27
C PRO A 23 -10.33 -0.93 6.28
N PRO A 24 -9.09 -1.29 6.66
CA PRO A 24 -7.98 -1.22 5.72
C PRO A 24 -8.25 -2.08 4.48
N TYR A 25 -7.66 -1.68 3.35
CA TYR A 25 -7.74 -2.47 2.13
C TYR A 25 -7.20 -3.88 2.32
N LYS A 26 -6.09 -3.99 3.04
CA LYS A 26 -5.43 -5.26 3.32
C LYS A 26 -4.85 -5.25 4.73
N GLU A 27 -4.80 -6.42 5.34
CA GLU A 27 -4.12 -6.67 6.60
C GLU A 27 -2.92 -7.57 6.35
N VAL A 28 -2.00 -7.63 7.31
CA VAL A 28 -0.89 -8.58 7.25
C VAL A 28 -1.46 -9.99 7.15
N GLY A 29 -0.97 -10.77 6.21
CA GLY A 29 -1.44 -12.13 5.96
C GLY A 29 -2.51 -12.24 4.89
N ASP A 30 -3.10 -11.13 4.46
CA ASP A 30 -4.15 -11.16 3.44
C ASP A 30 -3.59 -11.49 2.06
N PRO A 31 -4.36 -12.24 1.24
CA PRO A 31 -3.98 -12.47 -0.15
C PRO A 31 -4.16 -11.19 -0.96
N VAL A 32 -3.28 -11.01 -1.92
CA VAL A 32 -3.31 -9.87 -2.85
C VAL A 32 -3.30 -10.43 -4.26
N ALA A 33 -4.23 -9.98 -5.08
CA ALA A 33 -4.24 -10.31 -6.50
C ALA A 33 -3.61 -9.16 -7.30
N SER A 34 -3.13 -9.47 -8.50
CA SER A 34 -2.65 -8.43 -9.41
C SER A 34 -3.77 -7.44 -9.68
N GLY A 35 -3.48 -6.15 -9.51
CA GLY A 35 -4.46 -5.07 -9.66
C GLY A 35 -5.17 -4.66 -8.38
N ASP A 36 -5.01 -5.42 -7.28
CA ASP A 36 -5.64 -5.05 -6.01
C ASP A 36 -5.05 -3.75 -5.46
N VAL A 37 -5.91 -2.94 -4.87
CA VAL A 37 -5.51 -1.74 -4.14
C VAL A 37 -5.05 -2.15 -2.75
N VAL A 38 -3.87 -1.71 -2.35
CA VAL A 38 -3.32 -2.02 -1.01
C VAL A 38 -3.27 -0.78 -0.12
N GLY A 39 -3.48 0.39 -0.68
CA GLY A 39 -3.51 1.65 0.05
C GLY A 39 -3.69 2.83 -0.88
N LEU A 40 -3.66 4.01 -0.30
CA LEU A 40 -3.76 5.28 -1.04
C LEU A 40 -2.62 6.19 -0.64
N VAL A 41 -2.19 7.05 -1.56
CA VAL A 41 -1.30 8.16 -1.23
C VAL A 41 -2.02 9.45 -1.57
N GLU A 42 -2.13 10.33 -0.59
CA GLU A 42 -2.78 11.63 -0.76
C GLU A 42 -1.74 12.69 -1.08
N VAL A 43 -2.02 13.47 -2.12
CA VAL A 43 -1.23 14.65 -2.49
C VAL A 43 -2.22 15.79 -2.72
N MET A 44 -2.19 16.80 -1.86
CA MET A 44 -3.03 17.99 -2.00
C MET A 44 -4.51 17.64 -2.22
N LYS A 45 -5.03 16.74 -1.39
CA LYS A 45 -6.43 16.26 -1.42
C LYS A 45 -6.78 15.43 -2.65
N THR A 46 -5.80 15.02 -3.43
CA THR A 46 -5.97 14.06 -4.51
C THR A 46 -5.45 12.71 -4.03
N PHE A 47 -6.24 11.65 -4.20
CA PHE A 47 -5.88 10.32 -3.74
C PHE A 47 -5.42 9.48 -4.91
N TYR A 48 -4.21 8.91 -4.79
CA TYR A 48 -3.63 8.03 -5.80
C TYR A 48 -3.65 6.61 -5.25
N PRO A 49 -4.36 5.68 -5.89
CA PRO A 49 -4.37 4.30 -5.41
C PRO A 49 -3.00 3.66 -5.60
N VAL A 50 -2.59 2.89 -4.59
CA VAL A 50 -1.39 2.06 -4.66
C VAL A 50 -1.86 0.64 -4.94
N THR A 51 -1.49 0.12 -6.09
CA THR A 51 -1.92 -1.22 -6.51
C THR A 51 -0.73 -2.16 -6.61
N SER A 52 -1.00 -3.45 -6.43
CA SER A 52 -0.01 -4.49 -6.68
C SER A 52 -0.11 -4.94 -8.13
N ASP A 53 1.01 -5.07 -8.81
CA ASP A 53 1.04 -5.65 -10.15
C ASP A 53 1.36 -7.15 -10.12
N THR A 54 1.46 -7.74 -8.92
CA THR A 54 1.84 -9.12 -8.72
C THR A 54 0.94 -9.73 -7.65
N ALA A 55 0.53 -10.98 -7.84
CA ALA A 55 -0.19 -11.74 -6.83
C ALA A 55 0.74 -12.19 -5.72
N GLY A 56 0.24 -12.22 -4.48
CA GLY A 56 1.03 -12.65 -3.33
C GLY A 56 0.24 -12.52 -2.04
N ARG A 57 0.96 -12.38 -0.94
CA ARG A 57 0.36 -12.23 0.40
C ARG A 57 1.10 -11.12 1.15
N VAL A 58 0.36 -10.27 1.83
CA VAL A 58 0.94 -9.16 2.59
C VAL A 58 1.81 -9.72 3.71
N ARG A 59 3.09 -9.39 3.69
CA ARG A 59 4.04 -9.76 4.73
C ARG A 59 4.10 -8.70 5.83
N SER A 60 4.21 -7.43 5.43
CA SER A 60 4.28 -6.33 6.38
C SER A 60 4.01 -5.01 5.68
N PHE A 61 3.58 -4.03 6.46
CA PHE A 61 3.52 -2.65 6.02
C PHE A 61 4.79 -1.96 6.50
N LEU A 62 5.46 -1.25 5.59
CA LEU A 62 6.76 -0.65 5.85
C LEU A 62 6.64 0.81 6.28
N VAL A 63 5.43 1.35 6.25
CA VAL A 63 5.10 2.73 6.62
C VAL A 63 3.83 2.70 7.45
N ASP A 64 3.74 3.58 8.45
CA ASP A 64 2.56 3.71 9.27
C ASP A 64 1.41 4.34 8.47
N ASN A 65 0.18 4.04 8.89
CA ASN A 65 -0.99 4.75 8.38
C ASN A 65 -0.83 6.25 8.68
N GLU A 66 -1.10 7.08 7.67
CA GLU A 66 -0.92 8.53 7.72
C GLU A 66 0.56 8.97 7.79
N GLY A 67 1.48 8.07 7.48
CA GLY A 67 2.90 8.40 7.39
C GLY A 67 3.25 9.11 6.09
N GLU A 68 4.24 9.99 6.15
CA GLU A 68 4.73 10.68 4.95
C GLU A 68 5.64 9.76 4.15
N VAL A 69 5.48 9.79 2.84
CA VAL A 69 6.25 8.93 1.93
C VAL A 69 6.78 9.74 0.75
N GLN A 70 7.87 9.23 0.18
CA GLN A 70 8.49 9.79 -1.01
C GLN A 70 8.12 8.93 -2.22
N ALA A 71 8.24 9.50 -3.43
CA ALA A 71 8.07 8.71 -4.64
C ALA A 71 9.12 7.59 -4.67
N GLY A 72 8.69 6.38 -5.01
CA GLY A 72 9.57 5.21 -5.03
C GLY A 72 9.84 4.56 -3.69
N GLN A 73 9.33 5.13 -2.60
CA GLN A 73 9.50 4.55 -1.28
C GLN A 73 8.69 3.26 -1.15
N ALA A 74 9.28 2.23 -0.57
CA ALA A 74 8.60 0.96 -0.34
C ALA A 74 7.53 1.13 0.74
N LEU A 75 6.32 0.67 0.46
CA LEU A 75 5.16 0.81 1.34
C LEU A 75 4.72 -0.52 1.93
N VAL A 76 4.75 -1.59 1.14
CA VAL A 76 4.25 -2.90 1.53
C VAL A 76 5.23 -3.95 1.05
N ALA A 77 5.55 -4.90 1.91
CA ALA A 77 6.31 -6.09 1.55
C ALA A 77 5.33 -7.22 1.25
N LEU A 78 5.50 -7.86 0.11
CA LEU A 78 4.62 -8.89 -0.39
C LEU A 78 5.41 -10.18 -0.59
N GLU A 79 4.90 -11.28 -0.06
CA GLU A 79 5.46 -12.61 -0.32
C GLU A 79 4.84 -13.18 -1.59
N VAL A 80 5.70 -13.63 -2.49
CA VAL A 80 5.29 -14.17 -3.78
C VAL A 80 5.84 -15.57 -4.02
#